data_7877be4b1fc1ef9781ac7206f4516782
#
_entry.id   7877be4b1fc1ef9781ac7206f4516782
#
_cell.length_a   1.000
_cell.length_b   1.000
_cell.length_c   1.000
_cell.angle_alpha   90.00
_cell.angle_beta   90.00
_cell.angle_gamma   90.00
#
_symmetry.space_group_name_H-M   'P 1'
#
loop_
_entity.id
_entity.type
_entity.pdbx_description
1 polymer ?
#
loop_
_entity_poly.entity_id
_entity_poly.type
_entity_poly.pdbx_seq_one_letter_code
_entity_poly.pdbx_strand_id
1 'polypeptide(L)'
;MQVESIEMLRSQLSPVGLRFEQLKRDGRLALMPFVMAGDPDLSTTADVLLSLQASGADIVELGMPYSDPLADGPVIQAAAARALEAGTTPSAVLEMLRSLRQTLSIPIILFTYSNPLLNMGMEQFCEAAAAAAAAGLVVPDLPLE
;
A
#
# COMPACT_ATOMS: atom_id res chain seq x y z
N MET A 1 0.28 33.20 14.85
CA MET A 1 -0.77 32.35 15.48
C MET A 1 -1.52 31.46 14.51
N GLN A 2 -2.13 31.96 13.43
CA GLN A 2 -2.86 31.11 12.47
C GLN A 2 -1.95 30.26 11.56
N VAL A 3 -0.79 30.76 11.16
CA VAL A 3 0.18 30.08 10.28
C VAL A 3 0.87 28.93 11.03
N GLU A 4 1.26 29.15 12.30
CA GLU A 4 1.87 28.10 13.15
C GLU A 4 0.92 26.94 13.44
N SER A 5 -0.39 27.21 13.58
CA SER A 5 -1.40 26.17 13.74
C SER A 5 -1.58 25.32 12.48
N ILE A 6 -1.45 25.91 11.29
CA ILE A 6 -1.54 25.20 10.01
C ILE A 6 -0.28 24.34 9.76
N GLU A 7 0.90 24.85 10.10
CA GLU A 7 2.15 24.07 9.99
C GLU A 7 2.18 22.90 10.99
N MET A 8 1.68 23.12 12.22
CA MET A 8 1.57 22.05 13.22
C MET A 8 0.58 20.96 12.79
N LEU A 9 -0.57 21.32 12.19
CA LEU A 9 -1.52 20.37 11.62
C LEU A 9 -0.93 19.58 10.44
N ARG A 10 -0.12 20.23 9.60
CA ARG A 10 0.58 19.56 8.48
C ARG A 10 1.63 18.57 8.93
N SER A 11 2.35 18.84 10.03
CA SER A 11 3.34 17.91 10.58
C SER A 11 2.72 16.63 11.15
N GLN A 12 1.39 16.59 11.34
CA GLN A 12 0.62 15.43 11.80
C GLN A 12 -0.01 14.62 10.66
N LEU A 13 0.06 15.11 9.41
CA LEU A 13 -0.50 14.40 8.27
C LEU A 13 0.39 13.23 7.87
N SER A 14 -0.25 12.08 7.59
CA SER A 14 0.40 10.95 6.93
C SER A 14 0.86 11.32 5.51
N PRO A 15 1.77 10.55 4.88
CA PRO A 15 2.15 10.75 3.48
C PRO A 15 0.94 10.79 2.54
N VAL A 16 -0.08 9.99 2.80
CA VAL A 16 -1.36 9.99 2.07
C VAL A 16 -2.10 11.32 2.26
N GLY A 17 -2.20 11.81 3.50
CA GLY A 17 -2.82 13.10 3.81
C GLY A 17 -2.11 14.27 3.14
N LEU A 18 -0.78 14.27 3.15
CA LEU A 18 0.03 15.28 2.45
C LEU A 18 -0.22 15.26 0.94
N ARG A 19 -0.35 14.07 0.34
CA ARG A 19 -0.64 13.94 -1.09
C ARG A 19 -2.03 14.50 -1.44
N PHE A 20 -3.06 14.18 -0.66
CA PHE A 20 -4.41 14.76 -0.85
C PHE A 20 -4.44 16.28 -0.69
N GLU A 21 -3.72 16.82 0.30
CA GLU A 21 -3.60 18.27 0.47
C GLU A 21 -2.93 18.95 -0.75
N GLN A 22 -1.92 18.32 -1.33
CA GLN A 22 -1.27 18.80 -2.55
C GLN A 22 -2.25 18.82 -3.72
N LEU A 23 -2.92 17.68 -3.97
CA LEU A 23 -3.90 17.53 -5.06
C LEU A 23 -5.06 18.54 -4.94
N LYS A 24 -5.55 18.76 -3.71
CA LYS A 24 -6.58 19.75 -3.45
C LYS A 24 -6.14 21.16 -3.83
N ARG A 25 -4.90 21.53 -3.51
CA ARG A 25 -4.34 22.84 -3.92
C ARG A 25 -4.21 22.98 -5.42
N ASP A 26 -3.86 21.88 -6.11
CA ASP A 26 -3.69 21.84 -7.56
C ASP A 26 -5.03 21.72 -8.31
N GLY A 27 -6.16 21.60 -7.61
CA GLY A 27 -7.48 21.38 -8.20
C GLY A 27 -7.60 20.05 -8.93
N ARG A 28 -6.84 19.02 -8.53
CA ARG A 28 -6.76 17.70 -9.16
C ARG A 28 -7.42 16.62 -8.30
N LEU A 29 -7.98 15.62 -8.98
CA LEU A 29 -8.40 14.36 -8.35
C LEU A 29 -7.21 13.42 -8.20
N ALA A 30 -7.24 12.57 -7.16
CA ALA A 30 -6.25 11.52 -6.98
C ALA A 30 -6.49 10.37 -7.96
N LEU A 31 -5.43 9.95 -8.66
CA LEU A 31 -5.40 8.66 -9.37
C LEU A 31 -4.76 7.63 -8.43
N MET A 32 -5.57 6.67 -7.96
CA MET A 32 -5.17 5.65 -7.00
C MET A 32 -5.48 4.24 -7.54
N PRO A 33 -4.59 3.66 -8.35
CA PRO A 33 -4.75 2.29 -8.85
C PRO A 33 -4.50 1.26 -7.74
N PHE A 34 -5.19 0.10 -7.87
CA PHE A 34 -4.93 -1.11 -7.09
C PHE A 34 -4.05 -2.07 -7.89
N VAL A 35 -3.07 -2.69 -7.24
CA VAL A 35 -2.20 -3.72 -7.82
C VAL A 35 -2.10 -4.90 -6.85
N MET A 36 -2.24 -6.14 -7.35
CA MET A 36 -1.98 -7.33 -6.54
C MET A 36 -0.47 -7.63 -6.55
N ALA A 37 0.15 -7.65 -5.39
CA ALA A 37 1.56 -7.98 -5.25
C ALA A 37 1.82 -9.44 -5.60
N GLY A 38 2.84 -9.68 -6.44
CA GLY A 38 3.24 -11.01 -6.86
C GLY A 38 2.47 -11.59 -8.05
N ASP A 39 1.61 -10.83 -8.69
CA ASP A 39 0.91 -11.25 -9.92
C ASP A 39 1.53 -10.58 -11.16
N PRO A 40 2.22 -11.32 -12.04
CA PRO A 40 2.56 -12.75 -11.96
C PRO A 40 3.73 -13.06 -11.01
N ASP A 41 4.53 -12.05 -10.63
CA ASP A 41 5.68 -12.15 -9.73
C ASP A 41 6.03 -10.79 -9.11
N LEU A 42 6.91 -10.79 -8.09
CA LEU A 42 7.30 -9.58 -7.37
C LEU A 42 8.19 -8.64 -8.20
N SER A 43 8.98 -9.16 -9.14
CA SER A 43 9.80 -8.32 -10.04
C SER A 43 8.91 -7.50 -10.95
N THR A 44 7.92 -8.14 -11.56
CA THR A 44 6.91 -7.46 -12.38
C THR A 44 6.10 -6.45 -11.56
N THR A 45 5.75 -6.79 -10.31
CA THR A 45 5.08 -5.85 -9.40
C THR A 45 5.92 -4.59 -9.17
N ALA A 46 7.22 -4.75 -8.93
CA ALA A 46 8.14 -3.62 -8.74
C ALA A 46 8.17 -2.70 -9.98
N ASP A 47 8.29 -3.28 -11.18
CA ASP A 47 8.30 -2.54 -12.44
C ASP A 47 6.96 -1.82 -12.69
N VAL A 48 5.83 -2.46 -12.35
CA VAL A 48 4.50 -1.85 -12.43
C VAL A 48 4.39 -0.65 -11.49
N LEU A 49 4.84 -0.75 -10.23
CA LEU A 49 4.80 0.36 -9.29
C LEU A 49 5.60 1.58 -9.80
N LEU A 50 6.81 1.35 -10.33
CA LEU A 50 7.63 2.41 -10.92
C LEU A 50 6.98 3.00 -12.17
N SER A 51 6.37 2.18 -13.01
CA SER A 51 5.66 2.62 -14.22
C SER A 51 4.41 3.44 -13.88
N LEU A 52 3.65 3.06 -12.86
CA LEU A 52 2.50 3.82 -12.36
C LEU A 52 2.93 5.18 -11.85
N GLN A 53 4.00 5.24 -11.06
CA GLN A 53 4.57 6.52 -10.62
C GLN A 53 4.98 7.40 -11.81
N ALA A 54 5.70 6.86 -12.78
CA ALA A 54 6.14 7.59 -13.97
C ALA A 54 4.96 8.06 -14.83
N SER A 55 3.83 7.34 -14.80
CA SER A 55 2.60 7.67 -15.51
C SER A 55 1.68 8.64 -14.76
N GLY A 56 2.07 9.08 -13.56
CA GLY A 56 1.35 10.10 -12.80
C GLY A 56 0.30 9.57 -11.82
N ALA A 57 0.38 8.31 -11.41
CA ALA A 57 -0.38 7.83 -10.26
C ALA A 57 0.00 8.63 -9.01
N ASP A 58 -0.98 8.97 -8.20
CA ASP A 58 -0.81 9.82 -7.02
C ASP A 58 -0.58 9.01 -5.74
N ILE A 59 -1.20 7.85 -5.65
CA ILE A 59 -1.12 6.87 -4.56
C ILE A 59 -1.28 5.51 -5.21
N VAL A 60 -0.79 4.44 -4.60
CA VAL A 60 -1.10 3.06 -5.04
C VAL A 60 -1.61 2.25 -3.85
N GLU A 61 -2.69 1.51 -4.05
CA GLU A 61 -3.09 0.43 -3.16
C GLU A 61 -2.41 -0.87 -3.62
N LEU A 62 -1.58 -1.44 -2.76
CA LEU A 62 -0.89 -2.69 -3.02
C LEU A 62 -1.53 -3.81 -2.22
N GLY A 63 -2.25 -4.69 -2.91
CA GLY A 63 -2.88 -5.87 -2.33
C GLY A 63 -1.86 -6.94 -1.96
N MET A 64 -1.89 -7.43 -0.74
CA MET A 64 -1.17 -8.63 -0.33
C MET A 64 -2.03 -9.87 -0.64
N PRO A 65 -1.52 -10.86 -1.38
CA PRO A 65 -2.31 -12.03 -1.72
C PRO A 65 -2.71 -12.84 -0.48
N TYR A 66 -3.96 -13.25 -0.43
CA TYR A 66 -4.54 -14.03 0.65
C TYR A 66 -5.45 -15.13 0.08
N SER A 67 -5.48 -16.31 0.72
CA SER A 67 -6.23 -17.48 0.23
C SER A 67 -7.74 -17.37 0.38
N ASP A 68 -8.22 -16.58 1.36
CA ASP A 68 -9.64 -16.49 1.71
C ASP A 68 -10.14 -15.03 1.67
N PRO A 69 -10.09 -14.35 0.52
CA PRO A 69 -10.37 -12.92 0.39
C PRO A 69 -11.89 -12.66 0.42
N LEU A 70 -12.42 -12.28 1.57
CA LEU A 70 -13.86 -12.09 1.80
C LEU A 70 -14.46 -10.87 1.07
N ALA A 71 -13.64 -9.85 0.80
CA ALA A 71 -14.08 -8.58 0.23
C ALA A 71 -13.74 -8.42 -1.27
N ASP A 72 -12.98 -9.35 -1.85
CA ASP A 72 -12.48 -9.23 -3.22
C ASP A 72 -13.42 -9.81 -4.26
N GLY A 73 -13.51 -9.16 -5.41
CA GLY A 73 -14.19 -9.69 -6.58
C GLY A 73 -13.35 -10.76 -7.33
N PRO A 74 -13.96 -11.47 -8.30
CA PRO A 74 -13.34 -12.63 -8.94
C PRO A 74 -12.02 -12.32 -9.67
N VAL A 75 -11.85 -11.12 -10.17
CA VAL A 75 -10.61 -10.70 -10.86
C VAL A 75 -9.46 -10.58 -9.86
N ILE A 76 -9.70 -9.93 -8.73
CA ILE A 76 -8.71 -9.76 -7.65
C ILE A 76 -8.39 -11.12 -7.01
N GLN A 77 -9.41 -11.95 -6.77
CA GLN A 77 -9.22 -13.32 -6.27
C GLN A 77 -8.31 -14.15 -7.20
N ALA A 78 -8.54 -14.08 -8.52
CA ALA A 78 -7.72 -14.78 -9.49
C ALA A 78 -6.25 -14.27 -9.50
N ALA A 79 -6.05 -12.97 -9.35
CA ALA A 79 -4.72 -12.38 -9.24
C ALA A 79 -4.01 -12.84 -7.94
N ALA A 80 -4.74 -12.84 -6.81
CA ALA A 80 -4.22 -13.35 -5.54
C ALA A 80 -3.83 -14.83 -5.62
N ALA A 81 -4.66 -15.66 -6.27
CA ALA A 81 -4.35 -17.08 -6.47
C ALA A 81 -3.05 -17.28 -7.26
N ARG A 82 -2.85 -16.58 -8.37
CA ARG A 82 -1.60 -16.64 -9.16
C ARG A 82 -0.39 -16.18 -8.35
N ALA A 83 -0.52 -15.11 -7.58
CA ALA A 83 0.54 -14.62 -6.71
C ALA A 83 0.93 -15.63 -5.63
N LEU A 84 -0.05 -16.31 -5.02
CA LEU A 84 0.19 -17.38 -4.03
C LEU A 84 0.84 -18.60 -4.67
N GLU A 85 0.38 -19.01 -5.85
CA GLU A 85 0.99 -20.11 -6.63
C GLU A 85 2.46 -19.79 -7.00
N ALA A 86 2.79 -18.51 -7.27
CA ALA A 86 4.15 -18.04 -7.48
C ALA A 86 4.99 -17.98 -6.18
N GLY A 87 4.40 -18.30 -5.03
CA GLY A 87 5.10 -18.33 -3.74
C GLY A 87 5.22 -16.96 -3.05
N THR A 88 4.40 -16.00 -3.42
CA THR A 88 4.42 -14.67 -2.79
C THR A 88 3.98 -14.74 -1.33
N THR A 89 4.79 -14.16 -0.45
CA THR A 89 4.52 -14.08 1.00
C THR A 89 4.48 -12.61 1.44
N PRO A 90 3.81 -12.28 2.57
CA PRO A 90 3.81 -10.93 3.13
C PRO A 90 5.22 -10.37 3.35
N SER A 91 6.13 -11.18 3.89
CA SER A 91 7.53 -10.77 4.11
C SER A 91 8.25 -10.43 2.80
N ALA A 92 8.02 -11.20 1.73
CA ALA A 92 8.62 -10.95 0.42
C ALA A 92 8.08 -9.65 -0.22
N VAL A 93 6.79 -9.36 -0.05
CA VAL A 93 6.19 -8.09 -0.50
C VAL A 93 6.82 -6.90 0.23
N LEU A 94 6.95 -6.98 1.56
CA LEU A 94 7.57 -5.92 2.35
C LEU A 94 9.04 -5.70 2.00
N GLU A 95 9.80 -6.77 1.74
CA GLU A 95 11.20 -6.68 1.32
C GLU A 95 11.32 -6.06 -0.09
N MET A 96 10.44 -6.42 -1.03
CA MET A 96 10.37 -5.79 -2.35
C MET A 96 10.11 -4.29 -2.22
N LEU A 97 9.12 -3.86 -1.42
CA LEU A 97 8.87 -2.43 -1.17
C LEU A 97 10.06 -1.73 -0.54
N ARG A 98 10.70 -2.37 0.44
CA ARG A 98 11.89 -1.83 1.09
C ARG A 98 13.03 -1.58 0.11
N SER A 99 13.20 -2.45 -0.88
CA SER A 99 14.19 -2.28 -1.95
C SER A 99 13.90 -1.06 -2.83
N LEU A 100 12.62 -0.69 -3.01
CA LEU A 100 12.18 0.43 -3.85
C LEU A 100 12.15 1.78 -3.14
N ARG A 101 12.35 1.85 -1.82
CA ARG A 101 12.13 3.06 -1.01
C ARG A 101 12.95 4.30 -1.44
N GLN A 102 14.03 4.10 -2.21
CA GLN A 102 14.88 5.19 -2.73
C GLN A 102 14.37 5.72 -4.08
N THR A 103 13.57 4.93 -4.81
CA THR A 103 13.11 5.23 -6.17
C THR A 103 11.61 5.47 -6.24
N LEU A 104 10.85 4.85 -5.34
CA LEU A 104 9.40 5.01 -5.26
C LEU A 104 9.06 6.12 -4.27
N SER A 105 8.46 7.21 -4.77
CA SER A 105 8.14 8.42 -3.99
C SER A 105 6.65 8.62 -3.74
N ILE A 106 5.78 7.95 -4.50
CA ILE A 106 4.33 8.00 -4.27
C ILE A 106 3.95 7.15 -3.05
N PRO A 107 2.97 7.58 -2.24
CA PRO A 107 2.50 6.80 -1.10
C PRO A 107 1.96 5.43 -1.52
N ILE A 108 2.38 4.38 -0.82
CA ILE A 108 1.85 3.02 -0.99
C ILE A 108 1.00 2.68 0.22
N ILE A 109 -0.26 2.34 -0.02
CA ILE A 109 -1.19 1.80 0.98
C ILE A 109 -1.21 0.28 0.81
N LEU A 110 -0.86 -0.45 1.87
CA LEU A 110 -0.99 -1.91 1.86
C LEU A 110 -2.44 -2.29 2.11
N PHE A 111 -3.00 -3.11 1.23
CA PHE A 111 -4.32 -3.70 1.39
C PHE A 111 -4.14 -5.18 1.76
N THR A 112 -4.60 -5.58 2.93
CA THR A 112 -4.42 -6.94 3.44
C THR A 112 -5.59 -7.32 4.35
N TYR A 113 -5.68 -8.60 4.72
CA TYR A 113 -6.66 -9.11 5.67
C TYR A 113 -6.05 -9.27 7.07
N SER A 114 -6.90 -9.39 8.09
CA SER A 114 -6.45 -9.50 9.48
C SER A 114 -5.59 -10.75 9.73
N ASN A 115 -5.93 -11.87 9.10
CA ASN A 115 -5.26 -13.16 9.31
C ASN A 115 -3.76 -13.14 8.96
N PRO A 116 -3.29 -12.62 7.80
CA PRO A 116 -1.87 -12.43 7.52
C PRO A 116 -1.14 -11.57 8.56
N LEU A 117 -1.80 -10.52 9.08
CA LEU A 117 -1.24 -9.68 10.13
C LEU A 117 -1.07 -10.46 11.44
N LEU A 118 -2.11 -11.19 11.85
CA LEU A 118 -2.08 -11.98 13.09
C LEU A 118 -1.04 -13.10 13.03
N ASN A 119 -0.92 -13.77 11.86
CA ASN A 119 0.07 -14.82 11.67
C ASN A 119 1.52 -14.32 11.74
N MET A 120 1.79 -13.11 11.27
CA MET A 120 3.11 -12.48 11.36
C MET A 120 3.36 -11.85 12.74
N GLY A 121 2.28 -11.54 13.47
CA GLY A 121 2.27 -10.70 14.66
C GLY A 121 2.03 -9.23 14.30
N MET A 122 0.97 -8.65 14.88
CA MET A 122 0.50 -7.30 14.55
C MET A 122 1.62 -6.25 14.65
N GLU A 123 2.35 -6.26 15.76
CA GLU A 123 3.45 -5.31 16.02
C GLU A 123 4.59 -5.50 15.01
N GLN A 124 5.02 -6.74 14.80
CA GLN A 124 6.08 -7.07 13.85
C GLN A 124 5.71 -6.69 12.41
N PHE A 125 4.43 -6.91 12.02
CA PHE A 125 3.95 -6.49 10.70
C PHE A 125 3.99 -4.97 10.55
N CYS A 126 3.51 -4.22 11.54
CA CYS A 126 3.51 -2.76 11.51
C CYS A 126 4.93 -2.18 11.44
N GLU A 127 5.86 -2.73 12.22
CA GLU A 127 7.28 -2.34 12.16
C GLU A 127 7.89 -2.61 10.79
N ALA A 128 7.64 -3.79 10.22
CA ALA A 128 8.15 -4.17 8.90
C ALA A 128 7.53 -3.30 7.78
N ALA A 129 6.23 -2.98 7.86
CA ALA A 129 5.54 -2.10 6.93
C ALA A 129 6.10 -0.66 7.00
N ALA A 130 6.34 -0.15 8.21
CA ALA A 130 6.97 1.15 8.40
C ALA A 130 8.41 1.18 7.86
N ALA A 131 9.20 0.14 8.09
CA ALA A 131 10.56 0.00 7.55
C ALA A 131 10.58 -0.10 6.01
N ALA A 132 9.51 -0.63 5.42
CA ALA A 132 9.28 -0.67 3.97
C ALA A 132 8.72 0.65 3.41
N ALA A 133 8.55 1.69 4.25
CA ALA A 133 7.97 2.99 3.91
C ALA A 133 6.52 2.90 3.40
N ALA A 134 5.73 1.91 3.84
CA ALA A 134 4.29 1.89 3.60
C ALA A 134 3.64 3.13 4.24
N ALA A 135 2.76 3.79 3.51
CA ALA A 135 2.11 5.03 3.94
C ALA A 135 0.83 4.79 4.76
N GLY A 136 0.32 3.57 4.75
CA GLY A 136 -0.87 3.17 5.50
C GLY A 136 -1.27 1.72 5.25
N LEU A 137 -2.30 1.28 5.98
CA LEU A 137 -2.90 -0.04 5.87
C LEU A 137 -4.40 0.09 5.68
N VAL A 138 -4.97 -0.78 4.82
CA VAL A 138 -6.40 -1.05 4.72
C VAL A 138 -6.62 -2.52 5.08
N VAL A 139 -7.42 -2.77 6.10
CA VAL A 139 -7.71 -4.11 6.61
C VAL A 139 -9.23 -4.26 6.73
N PRO A 140 -9.92 -4.71 5.66
CA PRO A 140 -11.37 -4.63 5.54
C PRO A 140 -12.15 -5.51 6.50
N ASP A 141 -11.52 -6.54 7.04
CA ASP A 141 -12.10 -7.50 7.99
C ASP A 141 -11.68 -7.27 9.45
N LEU A 142 -10.99 -6.16 9.73
CA LEU A 142 -10.65 -5.82 11.12
C LEU A 142 -11.86 -5.14 11.79
N PRO A 143 -12.36 -5.66 12.93
CA PRO A 143 -13.46 -5.02 13.66
C PRO A 143 -13.04 -3.65 14.21
N LEU A 144 -14.00 -2.74 14.31
CA LEU A 144 -13.80 -1.38 14.83
C LEU A 144 -13.74 -1.29 16.36
N GLU A 145 -13.92 -2.43 17.06
CA GLU A 145 -14.00 -2.52 18.52
C GLU A 145 -12.68 -2.93 19.16
#